data_b9ecba2677c4f7e615520997cda16d43
#
_entry.id   b9ecba2677c4f7e615520997cda16d43
#
_cell.length_a   1.000
_cell.length_b   1.000
_cell.length_c   1.000
_cell.angle_alpha   90.00
_cell.angle_beta   90.00
_cell.angle_gamma   90.00
#
_symmetry.space_group_name_H-M   'P 1'
#
loop_
_entity.id
_entity.type
_entity.pdbx_description
1 polymer ?
#
loop_
_entity_poly.entity_id
_entity_poly.type
_entity_poly.pdbx_seq_one_letter_code
_entity_poly.pdbx_strand_id
1 'polypeptide(L)'
;MFTRINVALEASRTKRQENEKGFTLIELLVVVLIIGVLAAIAIPIFLGQQEGARENAAKAQVTQAKTAIVAALVGGEFDGTPAVAFPTGTDPDIPNFTASADIPVTVNGDRDAFCVQGAHEGSPTSIWAVDADGAALRGTCVAGVATPAAVTP
;
A
#
# COMPACT_ATOMS: atom_id res chain seq x y z
N MET A 1 39.41 -55.98 23.48
CA MET A 1 38.05 -55.67 22.90
C MET A 1 37.89 -54.25 22.42
N PHE A 2 38.74 -53.31 22.76
CA PHE A 2 38.67 -51.88 22.43
C PHE A 2 39.24 -51.51 21.04
N THR A 3 40.10 -52.30 20.43
CA THR A 3 40.79 -52.01 19.16
C THR A 3 39.84 -52.03 17.95
N ARG A 4 38.77 -52.81 17.98
CA ARG A 4 37.80 -52.92 16.85
C ARG A 4 36.83 -51.73 16.76
N ILE A 5 36.60 -51.01 17.87
CA ILE A 5 35.69 -49.87 17.93
C ILE A 5 36.36 -48.64 17.29
N ASN A 6 37.65 -48.44 17.51
CA ASN A 6 38.38 -47.30 16.93
C ASN A 6 38.49 -47.35 15.40
N VAL A 7 38.68 -48.53 14.81
CA VAL A 7 38.75 -48.71 13.36
C VAL A 7 37.40 -48.41 12.69
N ALA A 8 36.29 -48.77 13.33
CA ALA A 8 34.96 -48.48 12.82
C ALA A 8 34.62 -46.98 12.85
N LEU A 9 35.10 -46.25 13.87
CA LEU A 9 34.92 -44.81 14.01
C LEU A 9 35.75 -44.01 12.96
N GLU A 10 36.99 -44.47 12.68
CA GLU A 10 37.82 -43.85 11.66
C GLU A 10 37.27 -44.07 10.24
N ALA A 11 36.79 -45.29 9.94
CA ALA A 11 36.15 -45.57 8.64
C ALA A 11 34.85 -44.79 8.42
N SER A 12 34.12 -44.42 9.49
CA SER A 12 32.92 -43.58 9.39
C SER A 12 33.25 -42.09 9.19
N ARG A 13 34.42 -41.65 9.67
CA ARG A 13 34.88 -40.25 9.47
C ARG A 13 35.38 -40.02 8.05
N THR A 14 36.14 -40.95 7.47
CA THR A 14 36.63 -40.89 6.10
C THR A 14 35.48 -40.93 5.09
N LYS A 15 34.46 -41.77 5.30
CA LYS A 15 33.27 -41.79 4.41
C LYS A 15 32.43 -40.49 4.43
N ARG A 16 32.45 -39.72 5.53
CA ARG A 16 31.76 -38.43 5.56
C ARG A 16 32.54 -37.34 4.82
N GLN A 17 33.85 -37.37 4.82
CA GLN A 17 34.69 -36.42 4.11
C GLN A 17 34.66 -36.59 2.58
N GLU A 18 34.44 -37.78 2.06
CA GLU A 18 34.39 -38.04 0.62
C GLU A 18 33.09 -37.58 -0.05
N ASN A 19 32.04 -37.27 0.71
CA ASN A 19 30.73 -36.89 0.16
C ASN A 19 30.37 -35.42 0.36
N GLU A 20 31.23 -34.61 0.98
CA GLU A 20 31.04 -33.16 1.10
C GLU A 20 31.65 -32.47 -0.13
N LYS A 21 30.89 -32.47 -1.23
CA LYS A 21 31.17 -31.56 -2.34
C LYS A 21 30.87 -30.13 -1.87
N GLY A 22 31.86 -29.49 -1.28
CA GLY A 22 31.77 -28.08 -0.91
C GLY A 22 31.57 -27.20 -2.13
N PHE A 23 30.82 -26.12 -1.99
CA PHE A 23 30.69 -25.09 -3.01
C PHE A 23 32.05 -24.45 -3.30
N THR A 24 32.37 -24.28 -4.56
CA THR A 24 33.58 -23.55 -4.94
C THR A 24 33.37 -22.05 -4.77
N LEU A 25 34.43 -21.31 -4.46
CA LEU A 25 34.36 -19.86 -4.30
C LEU A 25 33.88 -19.21 -5.59
N ILE A 26 34.23 -19.77 -6.76
CA ILE A 26 33.81 -19.24 -8.07
C ILE A 26 32.30 -19.45 -8.32
N GLU A 27 31.72 -20.57 -7.90
CA GLU A 27 30.26 -20.78 -8.01
C GLU A 27 29.49 -19.72 -7.22
N LEU A 28 29.92 -19.41 -6.01
CA LEU A 28 29.30 -18.41 -5.20
C LEU A 28 29.48 -17.01 -5.78
N LEU A 29 30.68 -16.71 -6.32
CA LEU A 29 30.98 -15.41 -6.94
C LEU A 29 30.13 -15.17 -8.19
N VAL A 30 29.96 -16.16 -9.06
CA VAL A 30 29.14 -16.04 -10.26
C VAL A 30 27.67 -15.83 -9.92
N VAL A 31 27.16 -16.53 -8.91
CA VAL A 31 25.76 -16.38 -8.45
C VAL A 31 25.50 -14.96 -7.96
N VAL A 32 26.36 -14.41 -7.09
CA VAL A 32 26.15 -13.04 -6.56
C VAL A 32 26.31 -11.99 -7.66
N LEU A 33 27.17 -12.21 -8.63
CA LEU A 33 27.32 -11.33 -9.78
C LEU A 33 26.04 -11.31 -10.63
N ILE A 34 25.46 -12.47 -10.93
CA ILE A 34 24.20 -12.55 -11.69
C ILE A 34 23.05 -11.87 -10.92
N ILE A 35 22.91 -12.16 -9.62
CA ILE A 35 21.88 -11.54 -8.79
C ILE A 35 22.09 -10.01 -8.74
N GLY A 36 23.32 -9.53 -8.63
CA GLY A 36 23.64 -8.10 -8.62
C GLY A 36 23.20 -7.38 -9.90
N VAL A 37 23.47 -7.98 -11.07
CA VAL A 37 23.05 -7.42 -12.37
C VAL A 37 21.52 -7.41 -12.50
N LEU A 38 20.85 -8.50 -12.13
CA LEU A 38 19.38 -8.57 -12.17
C LEU A 38 18.72 -7.57 -11.20
N ALA A 39 19.26 -7.45 -9.98
CA ALA A 39 18.76 -6.51 -8.99
C ALA A 39 18.91 -5.05 -9.44
N ALA A 40 19.99 -4.69 -10.11
CA ALA A 40 20.22 -3.34 -10.61
C ALA A 40 19.12 -2.86 -11.57
N ILE A 41 18.50 -3.77 -12.31
CA ILE A 41 17.39 -3.47 -13.23
C ILE A 41 16.03 -3.58 -12.52
N ALA A 42 15.87 -4.61 -11.70
CA ALA A 42 14.58 -4.92 -11.09
C ALA A 42 14.14 -3.92 -10.00
N ILE A 43 15.10 -3.42 -9.20
CA ILE A 43 14.79 -2.53 -8.07
C ILE A 43 14.11 -1.23 -8.53
N PRO A 44 14.63 -0.44 -9.49
CA PRO A 44 13.98 0.81 -9.90
C PRO A 44 12.59 0.57 -10.51
N ILE A 45 12.38 -0.51 -11.24
CA ILE A 45 11.07 -0.86 -11.80
C ILE A 45 10.08 -1.18 -10.67
N PHE A 46 10.52 -1.95 -9.67
CA PHE A 46 9.69 -2.33 -8.53
C PHE A 46 9.26 -1.11 -7.70
N LEU A 47 10.15 -0.16 -7.48
CA LEU A 47 9.84 1.09 -6.75
C LEU A 47 8.78 1.92 -7.48
N GLY A 48 8.85 2.02 -8.80
CA GLY A 48 7.82 2.70 -9.60
C GLY A 48 6.45 2.00 -9.55
N GLN A 49 6.42 0.67 -9.54
CA GLN A 49 5.17 -0.09 -9.38
C GLN A 49 4.57 0.09 -7.99
N GLN A 50 5.40 0.17 -6.96
CA GLN A 50 4.96 0.38 -5.58
C GLN A 50 4.29 1.75 -5.42
N GLU A 51 4.85 2.81 -6.03
CA GLU A 51 4.23 4.14 -6.05
C GLU A 51 2.86 4.11 -6.72
N GLY A 52 2.75 3.53 -7.91
CA GLY A 52 1.48 3.38 -8.61
C GLY A 52 0.43 2.59 -7.81
N ALA A 53 0.85 1.58 -7.05
CA ALA A 53 -0.04 0.83 -6.17
C ALA A 53 -0.59 1.70 -5.01
N ARG A 54 0.26 2.52 -4.39
CA ARG A 54 -0.15 3.48 -3.33
C ARG A 54 -1.14 4.52 -3.85
N GLU A 55 -0.88 5.09 -5.02
CA GLU A 55 -1.79 6.03 -5.67
C GLU A 55 -3.16 5.41 -5.95
N ASN A 56 -3.17 4.20 -6.50
CA ASN A 56 -4.42 3.49 -6.77
C ASN A 56 -5.19 3.14 -5.49
N ALA A 57 -4.49 2.81 -4.40
CA ALA A 57 -5.11 2.58 -3.11
C ALA A 57 -5.76 3.86 -2.57
N ALA A 58 -5.09 5.01 -2.63
CA ALA A 58 -5.64 6.29 -2.22
C ALA A 58 -6.88 6.67 -3.07
N LYS A 59 -6.81 6.51 -4.39
CA LYS A 59 -7.93 6.72 -5.30
C LYS A 59 -9.13 5.84 -4.95
N ALA A 60 -8.90 4.57 -4.69
CA ALA A 60 -9.96 3.63 -4.32
C ALA A 60 -10.60 4.03 -2.98
N GLN A 61 -9.79 4.43 -2.00
CA GLN A 61 -10.27 4.80 -0.67
C GLN A 61 -11.16 6.05 -0.70
N VAL A 62 -10.77 7.13 -1.38
CA VAL A 62 -11.61 8.33 -1.49
C VAL A 62 -12.91 8.03 -2.25
N THR A 63 -12.87 7.14 -3.25
CA THR A 63 -14.07 6.71 -3.98
C THR A 63 -15.01 5.90 -3.10
N GLN A 64 -14.48 5.00 -2.27
CA GLN A 64 -15.28 4.23 -1.32
C GLN A 64 -15.92 5.15 -0.26
N ALA A 65 -15.17 6.10 0.29
CA ALA A 65 -15.69 7.07 1.24
C ALA A 65 -16.84 7.91 0.63
N LYS A 66 -16.66 8.43 -0.60
CA LYS A 66 -17.74 9.09 -1.35
C LYS A 66 -18.98 8.20 -1.46
N THR A 67 -18.78 6.95 -1.87
CA THR A 67 -19.91 6.02 -2.07
C THR A 67 -20.66 5.76 -0.77
N ALA A 68 -19.94 5.65 0.35
CA ALA A 68 -20.55 5.49 1.66
C ALA A 68 -21.34 6.73 2.10
N ILE A 69 -20.80 7.93 1.87
CA ILE A 69 -21.51 9.19 2.17
C ILE A 69 -22.79 9.30 1.31
N VAL A 70 -22.71 9.04 0.01
CA VAL A 70 -23.88 9.07 -0.88
C VAL A 70 -24.93 8.04 -0.46
N ALA A 71 -24.51 6.83 -0.10
CA ALA A 71 -25.42 5.81 0.40
C ALA A 71 -26.13 6.24 1.69
N ALA A 72 -25.41 6.84 2.63
CA ALA A 72 -25.95 7.37 3.87
C ALA A 72 -26.90 8.57 3.63
N LEU A 73 -26.60 9.44 2.66
CA LEU A 73 -27.49 10.51 2.23
C LEU A 73 -28.80 9.98 1.66
N VAL A 74 -28.74 9.00 0.77
CA VAL A 74 -29.92 8.35 0.18
C VAL A 74 -30.71 7.57 1.24
N GLY A 75 -30.01 6.97 2.20
CA GLY A 75 -30.62 6.26 3.34
C GLY A 75 -31.29 7.16 4.38
N GLY A 76 -31.08 8.49 4.27
CA GLY A 76 -31.61 9.48 5.23
C GLY A 76 -30.89 9.47 6.59
N GLU A 77 -29.69 8.91 6.67
CA GLU A 77 -28.94 8.81 7.94
C GLU A 77 -28.56 10.20 8.49
N PHE A 78 -28.42 11.18 7.62
CA PHE A 78 -28.14 12.59 7.99
C PHE A 78 -29.41 13.46 8.09
N ASP A 79 -30.61 12.90 7.84
CA ASP A 79 -31.89 13.61 7.89
C ASP A 79 -32.60 13.52 9.25
N GLY A 80 -32.07 12.71 10.13
CA GLY A 80 -32.78 12.20 11.29
C GLY A 80 -32.82 13.12 12.52
N THR A 81 -33.76 12.82 13.39
CA THR A 81 -33.78 13.21 14.79
C THR A 81 -33.51 11.97 15.68
N PRO A 82 -32.37 11.90 16.37
CA PRO A 82 -31.33 12.92 16.48
C PRO A 82 -30.50 13.03 15.18
N ALA A 83 -30.28 14.24 14.75
CA ALA A 83 -29.51 14.52 13.53
C ALA A 83 -28.07 13.99 13.69
N VAL A 84 -27.71 13.00 12.90
CA VAL A 84 -26.31 12.65 12.70
C VAL A 84 -25.70 13.80 11.88
N ALA A 85 -24.70 14.47 12.44
CA ALA A 85 -24.02 15.55 11.75
C ALA A 85 -23.38 15.04 10.45
N PHE A 86 -23.45 15.82 9.38
CA PHE A 86 -22.75 15.49 8.13
C PHE A 86 -21.25 15.34 8.42
N PRO A 87 -20.62 14.22 8.01
CA PRO A 87 -19.23 13.92 8.35
C PRO A 87 -18.28 14.89 7.65
N THR A 88 -17.62 15.76 8.40
CA THR A 88 -16.63 16.71 7.88
C THR A 88 -15.34 16.64 8.69
N GLY A 89 -14.23 17.05 8.07
CA GLY A 89 -12.92 17.04 8.70
C GLY A 89 -12.07 15.83 8.31
N THR A 90 -11.01 15.61 9.06
CA THR A 90 -10.06 14.49 8.83
C THR A 90 -10.53 13.26 9.60
N ASP A 91 -10.55 12.12 8.92
CA ASP A 91 -11.05 10.83 9.42
C ASP A 91 -12.44 10.93 10.08
N PRO A 92 -13.42 11.50 9.39
CA PRO A 92 -14.76 11.65 9.93
C PRO A 92 -15.44 10.28 10.08
N ASP A 93 -16.38 10.19 11.00
CA ASP A 93 -17.24 9.01 11.16
C ASP A 93 -18.23 8.92 9.99
N ILE A 94 -17.88 8.14 8.99
CA ILE A 94 -18.72 7.91 7.81
C ILE A 94 -19.42 6.56 7.98
N PRO A 95 -20.77 6.51 7.94
CA PRO A 95 -21.51 5.25 8.06
C PRO A 95 -21.02 4.18 7.08
N ASN A 96 -20.80 2.96 7.58
CA ASN A 96 -20.34 1.81 6.81
C ASN A 96 -19.00 1.99 6.07
N PHE A 97 -18.17 2.94 6.50
CA PHE A 97 -16.84 3.15 5.98
C PHE A 97 -15.83 3.35 7.11
N THR A 98 -14.67 2.74 6.97
CA THR A 98 -13.52 2.96 7.86
C THR A 98 -12.29 3.22 7.00
N ALA A 99 -11.64 4.36 7.22
CA ALA A 99 -10.41 4.67 6.54
C ALA A 99 -9.29 3.71 6.97
N SER A 100 -8.41 3.37 6.02
CA SER A 100 -7.16 2.70 6.34
C SER A 100 -6.24 3.68 7.08
N ALA A 101 -5.51 3.21 8.09
CA ALA A 101 -4.55 4.03 8.82
C ALA A 101 -3.51 4.69 7.91
N ASP A 102 -3.10 3.99 6.83
CA ASP A 102 -2.12 4.51 5.88
C ASP A 102 -2.69 5.51 4.87
N ILE A 103 -4.01 5.71 4.85
CA ILE A 103 -4.69 6.58 3.88
C ILE A 103 -5.80 7.34 4.61
N PRO A 104 -5.45 8.34 5.43
CA PRO A 104 -6.45 9.18 6.05
C PRO A 104 -7.29 9.91 5.00
N VAL A 105 -8.58 10.03 5.26
CA VAL A 105 -9.50 10.77 4.39
C VAL A 105 -9.95 12.06 5.06
N THR A 106 -10.14 13.10 4.26
CA THR A 106 -10.70 14.37 4.72
C THR A 106 -11.93 14.68 3.89
N VAL A 107 -13.03 15.03 4.56
CA VAL A 107 -14.27 15.45 3.92
C VAL A 107 -14.45 16.95 4.11
N ASN A 108 -14.65 17.67 3.02
CA ASN A 108 -14.87 19.11 2.98
C ASN A 108 -16.22 19.43 2.34
N GLY A 109 -16.88 20.46 2.84
CA GLY A 109 -18.19 20.87 2.32
C GLY A 109 -19.33 20.51 3.25
N ASP A 110 -20.51 20.38 2.70
CA ASP A 110 -21.73 20.07 3.39
C ASP A 110 -22.55 19.00 2.65
N ARG A 111 -23.79 18.79 3.08
CA ARG A 111 -24.69 17.80 2.54
C ARG A 111 -24.99 17.99 1.04
N ASP A 112 -25.09 19.22 0.58
CA ASP A 112 -25.49 19.59 -0.77
C ASP A 112 -24.30 19.61 -1.73
N ALA A 113 -23.09 19.90 -1.19
CA ALA A 113 -21.85 19.92 -1.97
C ALA A 113 -20.66 19.48 -1.09
N PHE A 114 -20.20 18.28 -1.28
CA PHE A 114 -19.05 17.73 -0.55
C PHE A 114 -17.98 17.17 -1.47
N CYS A 115 -16.77 17.16 -0.95
CA CYS A 115 -15.62 16.55 -1.59
C CYS A 115 -14.79 15.76 -0.58
N VAL A 116 -14.37 14.56 -0.95
CA VAL A 116 -13.50 13.69 -0.18
C VAL A 116 -12.13 13.71 -0.79
N GLN A 117 -11.10 13.91 0.03
CA GLN A 117 -9.71 13.81 -0.41
C GLN A 117 -8.91 12.89 0.50
N GLY A 118 -7.84 12.32 -0.02
CA GLY A 118 -6.92 11.47 0.71
C GLY A 118 -5.64 11.22 -0.07
N ALA A 119 -4.58 10.85 0.66
CA ALA A 119 -3.30 10.44 0.10
C ALA A 119 -2.75 9.29 0.93
N HIS A 120 -1.99 8.40 0.30
CA HIS A 120 -1.27 7.37 1.03
C HIS A 120 -0.09 8.00 1.78
N GLU A 121 0.15 7.63 3.04
CA GLU A 121 1.26 8.18 3.84
C GLU A 121 2.63 8.03 3.16
N GLY A 122 2.86 6.92 2.45
CA GLY A 122 4.06 6.70 1.65
C GLY A 122 4.14 7.52 0.36
N SER A 123 3.09 8.29 0.01
CA SER A 123 3.00 9.16 -1.18
C SER A 123 2.14 10.39 -0.88
N PRO A 124 2.53 11.21 0.12
CA PRO A 124 1.69 12.30 0.64
C PRO A 124 1.47 13.44 -0.37
N THR A 125 2.30 13.53 -1.40
CA THR A 125 2.16 14.52 -2.48
C THR A 125 1.17 14.10 -3.56
N SER A 126 0.79 12.82 -3.61
CA SER A 126 -0.18 12.27 -4.57
C SER A 126 -1.58 12.26 -3.96
N ILE A 127 -2.17 13.45 -3.79
CA ILE A 127 -3.51 13.61 -3.24
C ILE A 127 -4.54 13.26 -4.32
N TRP A 128 -5.52 12.46 -3.95
CA TRP A 128 -6.70 12.15 -4.75
C TRP A 128 -7.93 12.81 -4.13
N ALA A 129 -8.76 13.41 -4.96
CA ALA A 129 -9.99 14.06 -4.55
C ALA A 129 -11.17 13.62 -5.43
N VAL A 130 -12.35 13.54 -4.83
CA VAL A 130 -13.61 13.22 -5.52
C VAL A 130 -14.74 14.02 -4.89
N ASP A 131 -15.51 14.74 -5.71
CA ASP A 131 -16.71 15.43 -5.28
C ASP A 131 -17.97 14.57 -5.47
N ALA A 132 -19.12 15.10 -5.06
CA ALA A 132 -20.40 14.42 -5.11
C ALA A 132 -20.76 13.92 -6.52
N ASP A 133 -20.47 14.71 -7.55
CA ASP A 133 -20.91 14.47 -8.93
C ASP A 133 -19.84 13.87 -9.83
N GLY A 134 -18.56 14.03 -9.44
CA GLY A 134 -17.42 13.69 -10.28
C GLY A 134 -16.80 12.31 -10.04
N ALA A 135 -15.81 12.01 -10.86
CA ALA A 135 -14.89 10.89 -10.67
C ALA A 135 -13.64 11.34 -9.91
N ALA A 136 -12.97 10.39 -9.21
CA ALA A 136 -11.74 10.70 -8.50
C ALA A 136 -10.65 11.20 -9.46
N LEU A 137 -10.04 12.33 -9.13
CA LEU A 137 -8.96 12.99 -9.86
C LEU A 137 -7.79 13.29 -8.94
N ARG A 138 -6.60 13.48 -9.50
CA ARG A 138 -5.45 13.98 -8.73
C ARG A 138 -5.66 15.48 -8.45
N GLY A 139 -5.71 15.83 -7.18
CA GLY A 139 -5.99 17.21 -6.77
C GLY A 139 -6.45 17.29 -5.33
N THR A 140 -7.00 18.43 -4.97
CA THR A 140 -7.46 18.72 -3.61
C THR A 140 -8.90 19.18 -3.60
N CYS A 141 -9.55 19.13 -2.45
CA CYS A 141 -10.89 19.66 -2.26
C CYS A 141 -10.84 21.17 -1.94
N VAL A 142 -11.62 21.97 -2.68
CA VAL A 142 -11.79 23.39 -2.40
C VAL A 142 -13.30 23.69 -2.39
N ALA A 143 -13.81 24.16 -1.27
CA ALA A 143 -15.24 24.50 -1.10
C ALA A 143 -16.21 23.39 -1.56
N GLY A 144 -15.94 22.15 -1.20
CA GLY A 144 -16.79 21.00 -1.56
C GLY A 144 -16.60 20.46 -2.99
N VAL A 145 -15.68 21.02 -3.78
CA VAL A 145 -15.41 20.62 -5.16
C VAL A 145 -14.00 20.05 -5.31
N ALA A 146 -13.87 18.99 -6.09
CA ALA A 146 -12.57 18.41 -6.43
C ALA A 146 -11.86 19.27 -7.47
N THR A 147 -10.71 19.83 -7.11
CA THR A 147 -9.92 20.72 -7.97
C THR A 147 -8.68 20.00 -8.45
N PRO A 148 -8.44 19.91 -9.77
CA PRO A 148 -7.24 19.25 -10.30
C PRO A 148 -5.95 19.85 -9.77
N ALA A 149 -4.95 19.01 -9.50
CA ALA A 149 -3.61 19.48 -9.22
C ALA A 149 -3.07 20.26 -10.43
N ALA A 150 -2.40 21.38 -10.19
CA ALA A 150 -1.73 22.10 -11.25
C ALA A 150 -0.70 21.19 -11.92
N VAL A 151 -0.83 21.00 -13.23
CA VAL A 151 0.18 20.31 -14.03
C VAL A 151 1.37 21.27 -14.11
N THR A 152 2.38 21.03 -13.31
CA THR A 152 3.70 21.68 -13.51
C THR A 152 4.32 21.07 -14.78
N PRO A 153 4.65 21.90 -15.78
CA PRO A 153 5.26 21.45 -17.03
C PRO A 153 6.64 20.83 -16.81
#